data_1cf566bc462a1ffc9389b8adb4db7d3f
#
_entry.id   1cf566bc462a1ffc9389b8adb4db7d3f
#
_cell.length_a   1.000
_cell.length_b   1.000
_cell.length_c   1.000
_cell.angle_alpha   90.00
_cell.angle_beta   90.00
_cell.angle_gamma   90.00
#
_symmetry.space_group_name_H-M   'P 1'
#
loop_
_entity.id
_entity.type
_entity.pdbx_description
1 polymer ?
#
loop_
_entity_poly.entity_id
_entity_poly.type
_entity_poly.pdbx_seq_one_letter_code
_entity_poly.pdbx_strand_id
1 'polypeptide(L)'
;MKVLRKILALLIVLALFGGGATYALTPSESINNSEKLANHDAKIKLEDLNGDFISNLKLVDSNIKTSLKINNNTFLSIFKNAVPASSELLDGNYKLVDNHIEAKLPVKLGPWNTIINTNIKVTGANNSVDLILEDAKIGKVPIPNFALEKYLKEALTGSGAGVNGNTITIKSLDLPVVVDNIEVTDSNINVTASLSREKALKYAALNFNAYRRV
;
A
#
# COMPACT_ATOMS: atom_id res chain seq x y z
N MET A 1 0.29 20.18 5.12
CA MET A 1 -0.31 20.27 6.47
C MET A 1 -1.27 21.43 6.70
N LYS A 2 -0.95 22.70 6.35
CA LYS A 2 -1.84 23.86 6.63
C LYS A 2 -3.19 23.84 5.89
N VAL A 3 -3.26 23.27 4.69
CA VAL A 3 -4.49 23.27 3.86
C VAL A 3 -5.43 22.14 4.26
N LEU A 4 -4.88 20.96 4.60
CA LEU A 4 -5.68 19.87 5.18
C LEU A 4 -6.37 20.33 6.47
N ARG A 5 -5.65 21.05 7.33
CA ARG A 5 -6.24 21.65 8.55
C ARG A 5 -7.39 22.61 8.22
N LYS A 6 -7.33 23.36 7.12
CA LYS A 6 -8.39 24.29 6.71
C LYS A 6 -9.61 23.57 6.13
N ILE A 7 -9.42 22.56 5.27
CA ILE A 7 -10.52 21.77 4.70
C ILE A 7 -11.19 20.95 5.79
N LEU A 8 -10.39 20.37 6.65
CA LEU A 8 -10.85 19.61 7.80
C LEU A 8 -11.56 20.51 8.83
N ALA A 9 -11.05 21.73 9.08
CA ALA A 9 -11.74 22.73 9.88
C ALA A 9 -13.09 23.12 9.28
N LEU A 10 -13.20 23.22 7.93
CA LEU A 10 -14.46 23.47 7.25
C LEU A 10 -15.45 22.32 7.41
N LEU A 11 -14.99 21.06 7.30
CA LEU A 11 -15.82 19.89 7.55
C LEU A 11 -16.26 19.80 9.03
N ILE A 12 -15.39 20.19 9.96
CA ILE A 12 -15.70 20.28 11.38
C ILE A 12 -16.72 21.38 11.65
N VAL A 13 -16.57 22.55 11.02
CA VAL A 13 -17.52 23.66 11.13
C VAL A 13 -18.90 23.24 10.59
N LEU A 14 -18.96 22.54 9.46
CA LEU A 14 -20.21 22.00 8.91
C LEU A 14 -20.83 20.94 9.83
N ALA A 15 -20.03 20.12 10.50
CA ALA A 15 -20.51 19.14 11.46
C ALA A 15 -20.92 19.79 12.81
N LEU A 16 -20.25 20.88 13.23
CA LEU A 16 -20.55 21.63 14.47
C LEU A 16 -21.90 22.35 14.41
N PHE A 17 -22.31 22.85 13.24
CA PHE A 17 -23.65 23.45 13.08
C PHE A 17 -24.78 22.44 13.21
N GLY A 18 -24.50 21.13 13.15
CA GLY A 18 -25.47 20.05 13.31
C GLY A 18 -25.55 19.39 14.70
N GLY A 19 -24.82 19.89 15.71
CA GLY A 19 -24.89 19.35 17.10
C GLY A 19 -24.29 17.95 17.33
N GLY A 20 -23.54 17.41 16.36
CA GLY A 20 -23.04 16.04 16.42
C GLY A 20 -21.52 15.85 16.24
N ALA A 21 -20.73 16.94 16.27
CA ALA A 21 -19.33 16.88 15.86
C ALA A 21 -18.43 15.97 16.71
N THR A 22 -18.59 16.02 18.02
CA THR A 22 -17.83 15.13 18.91
C THR A 22 -18.18 13.66 18.67
N TYR A 23 -19.47 13.36 18.48
CA TYR A 23 -19.93 12.01 18.17
C TYR A 23 -19.48 11.53 16.78
N ALA A 24 -19.47 12.42 15.79
CA ALA A 24 -19.11 12.09 14.42
C ALA A 24 -17.61 11.82 14.25
N LEU A 25 -16.76 12.55 14.99
CA LEU A 25 -15.30 12.42 14.92
C LEU A 25 -14.74 11.37 15.92
N THR A 26 -15.57 10.89 16.86
CA THR A 26 -15.15 9.82 17.76
C THR A 26 -14.93 8.55 16.94
N PRO A 27 -13.72 7.98 16.95
CA PRO A 27 -13.47 6.73 16.23
C PRO A 27 -14.33 5.63 16.82
N SER A 28 -14.92 4.81 15.97
CA SER A 28 -15.69 3.62 16.37
C SER A 28 -14.78 2.53 16.93
N GLU A 29 -13.52 2.60 16.62
CA GLU A 29 -12.49 1.62 16.97
C GLU A 29 -11.20 2.32 17.36
N SER A 30 -10.37 1.69 18.17
CA SER A 30 -9.04 2.16 18.53
C SER A 30 -7.98 1.29 17.88
N ILE A 31 -6.85 1.91 17.48
CA ILE A 31 -5.68 1.15 17.02
C ILE A 31 -4.95 0.64 18.27
N ASN A 32 -4.82 -0.68 18.39
CA ASN A 32 -3.99 -1.30 19.41
C ASN A 32 -2.51 -1.04 19.09
N ASN A 33 -1.72 -0.66 20.08
CA ASN A 33 -0.29 -0.43 19.88
C ASN A 33 0.46 -1.64 19.31
N SER A 34 0.08 -2.87 19.69
CA SER A 34 0.70 -4.09 19.15
C SER A 34 0.42 -4.31 17.66
N GLU A 35 -0.60 -3.67 17.10
CA GLU A 35 -1.00 -3.82 15.69
C GLU A 35 -0.44 -2.73 14.78
N LYS A 36 0.26 -1.74 15.34
CA LYS A 36 0.90 -0.69 14.55
C LYS A 36 1.99 -1.26 13.66
N LEU A 37 2.09 -0.74 12.45
CA LEU A 37 3.14 -1.11 11.50
C LEU A 37 4.55 -0.92 12.11
N ALA A 38 4.75 0.12 12.91
CA ALA A 38 6.00 0.37 13.62
C ALA A 38 6.47 -0.81 14.48
N ASN A 39 5.53 -1.56 15.08
CA ASN A 39 5.80 -2.66 16.01
C ASN A 39 5.86 -4.02 15.30
N HIS A 40 5.57 -4.07 13.99
CA HIS A 40 5.70 -5.29 13.21
C HIS A 40 7.19 -5.63 12.97
N ASP A 41 7.51 -6.93 12.86
CA ASP A 41 8.88 -7.35 12.50
C ASP A 41 9.16 -6.98 11.03
N ALA A 42 10.26 -6.24 10.81
CA ALA A 42 10.69 -5.86 9.46
C ALA A 42 11.49 -6.96 8.73
N LYS A 43 11.76 -8.09 9.38
CA LYS A 43 12.50 -9.18 8.76
C LYS A 43 11.67 -9.89 7.71
N ILE A 44 12.10 -9.77 6.46
CA ILE A 44 11.54 -10.55 5.36
C ILE A 44 12.29 -11.88 5.35
N LYS A 45 11.57 -12.97 5.52
CA LYS A 45 12.12 -14.30 5.31
C LYS A 45 12.15 -14.56 3.81
N LEU A 46 13.35 -14.53 3.23
CA LEU A 46 13.55 -14.84 1.81
C LEU A 46 13.04 -16.23 1.42
N GLU A 47 12.99 -17.16 2.38
CA GLU A 47 12.42 -18.49 2.22
C GLU A 47 10.93 -18.44 1.88
N ASP A 48 10.17 -17.51 2.49
CA ASP A 48 8.75 -17.31 2.23
C ASP A 48 8.49 -16.72 0.82
N LEU A 49 9.47 -16.01 0.25
CA LEU A 49 9.38 -15.43 -1.09
C LEU A 49 9.97 -16.34 -2.18
N ASN A 50 11.10 -17.00 -1.90
CA ASN A 50 11.84 -17.78 -2.90
C ASN A 50 11.21 -19.15 -3.18
N GLY A 51 10.61 -19.79 -2.17
CA GLY A 51 9.99 -21.12 -2.34
C GLY A 51 8.89 -21.10 -3.38
N ASP A 52 7.97 -20.16 -3.26
CA ASP A 52 6.85 -20.02 -4.19
C ASP A 52 7.28 -19.46 -5.55
N PHE A 53 8.25 -18.54 -5.57
CA PHE A 53 8.74 -17.94 -6.81
C PHE A 53 9.40 -18.97 -7.73
N ILE A 54 10.26 -19.84 -7.20
CA ILE A 54 11.00 -20.84 -7.98
C ILE A 54 10.08 -22.01 -8.37
N SER A 55 9.23 -22.46 -7.44
CA SER A 55 8.33 -23.60 -7.70
C SER A 55 7.24 -23.30 -8.74
N ASN A 56 6.88 -22.02 -8.88
CA ASN A 56 5.84 -21.56 -9.81
C ASN A 56 6.40 -21.07 -11.17
N LEU A 57 7.70 -21.24 -11.44
CA LEU A 57 8.29 -20.91 -12.72
C LEU A 57 7.72 -21.81 -13.83
N LYS A 58 7.11 -21.22 -14.84
CA LYS A 58 6.55 -21.88 -16.01
C LYS A 58 7.05 -21.22 -17.28
N LEU A 59 7.44 -22.00 -18.27
CA LEU A 59 7.74 -21.51 -19.59
C LEU A 59 6.44 -21.49 -20.41
N VAL A 60 5.99 -20.32 -20.82
CA VAL A 60 4.79 -20.10 -21.63
C VAL A 60 5.13 -19.17 -22.78
N ASP A 61 4.95 -19.63 -24.00
CA ASP A 61 5.14 -18.84 -25.23
C ASP A 61 6.45 -18.05 -25.27
N SER A 62 7.58 -18.70 -24.96
CA SER A 62 8.92 -18.09 -24.89
C SER A 62 9.16 -17.10 -23.74
N ASN A 63 8.20 -16.91 -22.84
CA ASN A 63 8.34 -16.15 -21.61
C ASN A 63 8.40 -17.06 -20.38
N ILE A 64 9.20 -16.68 -19.42
CA ILE A 64 9.18 -17.32 -18.10
C ILE A 64 8.13 -16.57 -17.28
N LYS A 65 7.07 -17.27 -16.87
CA LYS A 65 6.04 -16.73 -15.98
C LYS A 65 6.22 -17.31 -14.58
N THR A 66 5.91 -16.49 -13.59
CA THR A 66 5.89 -16.91 -12.19
C THR A 66 4.76 -16.21 -11.45
N SER A 67 4.34 -16.82 -10.35
CA SER A 67 3.39 -16.22 -9.43
C SER A 67 3.98 -16.23 -8.02
N LEU A 68 3.75 -15.16 -7.29
CA LEU A 68 4.15 -15.00 -5.90
C LEU A 68 2.90 -14.71 -5.07
N LYS A 69 2.76 -15.42 -3.98
CA LYS A 69 1.70 -15.21 -3.00
C LYS A 69 2.30 -14.58 -1.75
N ILE A 70 1.91 -13.35 -1.43
CA ILE A 70 2.40 -12.58 -0.30
C ILE A 70 1.33 -12.58 0.78
N ASN A 71 1.59 -13.21 1.90
CA ASN A 71 0.69 -13.22 3.05
C ASN A 71 0.76 -11.89 3.83
N ASN A 72 -0.15 -11.72 4.79
CA ASN A 72 -0.25 -10.50 5.59
C ASN A 72 1.06 -10.13 6.31
N ASN A 73 1.77 -11.09 6.91
CA ASN A 73 2.99 -10.81 7.64
C ASN A 73 4.12 -10.34 6.71
N THR A 74 4.30 -11.02 5.59
CA THR A 74 5.27 -10.64 4.57
C THR A 74 4.95 -9.28 3.97
N PHE A 75 3.67 -9.00 3.70
CA PHE A 75 3.21 -7.68 3.25
C PHE A 75 3.58 -6.58 4.25
N LEU A 76 3.28 -6.77 5.54
CA LEU A 76 3.60 -5.79 6.57
C LEU A 76 5.11 -5.57 6.71
N SER A 77 5.92 -6.62 6.61
CA SER A 77 7.39 -6.52 6.62
C SER A 77 7.91 -5.71 5.44
N ILE A 78 7.42 -5.98 4.23
CA ILE A 78 7.77 -5.24 3.01
C ILE A 78 7.34 -3.77 3.16
N PHE A 79 6.10 -3.53 3.59
CA PHE A 79 5.55 -2.20 3.73
C PHE A 79 6.31 -1.38 4.77
N LYS A 80 6.61 -1.94 5.94
CA LYS A 80 7.43 -1.28 6.96
C LYS A 80 8.80 -0.86 6.43
N ASN A 81 9.46 -1.70 5.64
CA ASN A 81 10.76 -1.39 5.05
C ASN A 81 10.68 -0.29 3.96
N ALA A 82 9.53 -0.18 3.28
CA ALA A 82 9.31 0.82 2.24
C ALA A 82 8.92 2.20 2.79
N VAL A 83 8.39 2.26 4.02
CA VAL A 83 7.92 3.50 4.65
C VAL A 83 9.10 4.19 5.35
N PRO A 84 9.33 5.51 5.12
CA PRO A 84 10.34 6.27 5.84
C PRO A 84 10.13 6.22 7.35
N ALA A 85 11.23 6.14 8.13
CA ALA A 85 11.17 6.03 9.60
C ALA A 85 10.45 7.21 10.30
N SER A 86 10.37 8.36 9.64
CA SER A 86 9.66 9.55 10.13
C SER A 86 8.19 9.65 9.69
N SER A 87 7.68 8.64 8.99
CA SER A 87 6.32 8.67 8.43
C SER A 87 5.26 8.35 9.47
N GLU A 88 4.18 9.14 9.48
CA GLU A 88 2.97 8.88 10.29
C GLU A 88 2.27 7.56 9.88
N LEU A 89 2.59 7.01 8.70
CA LEU A 89 2.08 5.70 8.26
C LEU A 89 2.53 4.56 9.17
N LEU A 90 3.66 4.69 9.87
CA LEU A 90 4.15 3.69 10.81
C LEU A 90 3.23 3.51 12.04
N ASP A 91 2.49 4.54 12.40
CA ASP A 91 1.50 4.49 13.49
C ASP A 91 0.17 3.86 13.06
N GLY A 92 0.00 3.59 11.77
CA GLY A 92 -1.18 2.94 11.22
C GLY A 92 -1.21 1.43 11.45
N ASN A 93 -2.41 0.87 11.36
CA ASN A 93 -2.66 -0.57 11.28
C ASN A 93 -3.10 -0.92 9.85
N TYR A 94 -2.57 -2.02 9.33
CA TYR A 94 -2.88 -2.50 7.99
C TYR A 94 -3.08 -4.00 8.03
N LYS A 95 -4.12 -4.47 7.35
CA LYS A 95 -4.47 -5.88 7.32
C LYS A 95 -4.98 -6.28 5.94
N LEU A 96 -4.46 -7.37 5.41
CA LEU A 96 -5.05 -8.01 4.24
C LEU A 96 -6.35 -8.73 4.63
N VAL A 97 -7.43 -8.38 3.97
CA VAL A 97 -8.75 -8.97 4.20
C VAL A 97 -9.39 -9.24 2.84
N ASP A 98 -9.77 -10.48 2.60
CA ASP A 98 -10.41 -10.93 1.36
C ASP A 98 -9.81 -10.31 0.10
N ASN A 99 -10.37 -9.19 -0.38
CA ASN A 99 -10.01 -8.58 -1.67
C ASN A 99 -9.40 -7.18 -1.52
N HIS A 100 -9.04 -6.75 -0.31
CA HIS A 100 -8.51 -5.41 -0.06
C HIS A 100 -7.57 -5.37 1.15
N ILE A 101 -6.92 -4.23 1.35
CA ILE A 101 -6.16 -3.91 2.54
C ILE A 101 -7.00 -2.97 3.39
N GLU A 102 -7.42 -3.40 4.58
CA GLU A 102 -7.94 -2.48 5.58
C GLU A 102 -6.81 -1.62 6.12
N ALA A 103 -6.99 -0.30 6.12
CA ALA A 103 -6.03 0.64 6.68
C ALA A 103 -6.69 1.55 7.72
N LYS A 104 -6.08 1.65 8.90
CA LYS A 104 -6.48 2.53 10.00
C LYS A 104 -5.32 3.44 10.35
N LEU A 105 -5.48 4.74 10.13
CA LEU A 105 -4.43 5.74 10.32
C LEU A 105 -4.81 6.70 11.43
N PRO A 106 -4.03 6.82 12.51
CA PRO A 106 -4.29 7.82 13.52
C PRO A 106 -4.01 9.21 12.96
N VAL A 107 -4.93 10.12 13.16
CA VAL A 107 -4.79 11.51 12.73
C VAL A 107 -5.18 12.46 13.84
N LYS A 108 -4.50 13.59 13.92
CA LYS A 108 -4.80 14.64 14.89
C LYS A 108 -5.46 15.83 14.19
N LEU A 109 -6.71 16.11 14.56
CA LEU A 109 -7.52 17.19 14.05
C LEU A 109 -7.71 18.27 15.10
N GLY A 110 -6.80 19.24 15.16
CA GLY A 110 -6.83 20.24 16.24
C GLY A 110 -6.67 19.58 17.62
N PRO A 111 -7.65 19.70 18.52
CA PRO A 111 -7.60 19.06 19.84
C PRO A 111 -8.03 17.58 19.82
N TRP A 112 -8.60 17.08 18.70
CA TRP A 112 -9.13 15.73 18.63
C TRP A 112 -8.15 14.74 18.02
N ASN A 113 -7.98 13.58 18.66
CA ASN A 113 -7.35 12.42 18.09
C ASN A 113 -8.44 11.56 17.45
N THR A 114 -8.29 11.21 16.20
CA THR A 114 -9.26 10.38 15.46
C THR A 114 -8.52 9.43 14.52
N ILE A 115 -9.26 8.64 13.79
CA ILE A 115 -8.73 7.63 12.88
C ILE A 115 -9.34 7.81 11.50
N ILE A 116 -8.49 7.76 10.47
CA ILE A 116 -8.94 7.54 9.09
C ILE A 116 -9.03 6.03 8.89
N ASN A 117 -10.21 5.56 8.52
CA ASN A 117 -10.43 4.19 8.07
C ASN A 117 -10.64 4.20 6.55
N THR A 118 -10.00 3.29 5.85
CA THR A 118 -10.20 3.11 4.41
C THR A 118 -9.88 1.68 4.00
N ASN A 119 -10.55 1.21 2.96
CA ASN A 119 -10.25 -0.04 2.28
C ASN A 119 -9.40 0.30 1.05
N ILE A 120 -8.25 -0.32 0.91
CA ILE A 120 -7.36 -0.10 -0.23
C ILE A 120 -7.46 -1.30 -1.16
N LYS A 121 -8.10 -1.09 -2.31
CA LYS A 121 -8.07 -2.08 -3.39
C LYS A 121 -6.78 -1.93 -4.17
N VAL A 122 -6.07 -3.03 -4.36
CA VAL A 122 -4.82 -3.08 -5.12
C VAL A 122 -5.08 -3.74 -6.45
N THR A 123 -4.72 -3.06 -7.52
CA THR A 123 -4.75 -3.62 -8.88
C THR A 123 -3.47 -3.23 -9.60
N GLY A 124 -3.00 -4.04 -10.52
CA GLY A 124 -1.78 -3.70 -11.25
C GLY A 124 -1.63 -4.51 -12.51
N ALA A 125 -1.07 -3.86 -13.53
CA ALA A 125 -0.70 -4.45 -14.81
C ALA A 125 0.41 -3.62 -15.47
N ASN A 126 1.19 -4.26 -16.33
CA ASN A 126 2.20 -3.58 -17.16
C ASN A 126 3.19 -2.71 -16.34
N ASN A 127 3.70 -3.24 -15.24
CA ASN A 127 4.59 -2.55 -14.30
C ASN A 127 3.99 -1.28 -13.68
N SER A 128 2.67 -1.17 -13.60
CA SER A 128 1.95 -0.14 -12.88
C SER A 128 1.11 -0.76 -11.78
N VAL A 129 0.99 -0.09 -10.65
CA VAL A 129 0.14 -0.48 -9.52
C VAL A 129 -0.77 0.67 -9.17
N ASP A 130 -2.05 0.40 -9.10
CA ASP A 130 -3.06 1.33 -8.61
C ASP A 130 -3.53 0.91 -7.22
N LEU A 131 -3.46 1.85 -6.30
CA LEU A 131 -4.01 1.75 -4.95
C LEU A 131 -5.26 2.64 -4.90
N ILE A 132 -6.43 2.02 -4.85
CA ILE A 132 -7.72 2.70 -4.84
C ILE A 132 -8.25 2.73 -3.42
N LEU A 133 -8.34 3.93 -2.83
CA LEU A 133 -8.86 4.12 -1.48
C LEU A 133 -10.39 4.18 -1.53
N GLU A 134 -11.04 3.16 -1.01
CA GLU A 134 -12.50 3.04 -0.96
C GLU A 134 -13.00 3.34 0.46
N ASP A 135 -14.20 3.87 0.58
CA ASP A 135 -14.89 4.11 1.86
C ASP A 135 -14.08 4.90 2.89
N ALA A 136 -13.22 5.81 2.45
CA ALA A 136 -12.39 6.60 3.35
C ALA A 136 -13.24 7.47 4.29
N LYS A 137 -13.05 7.31 5.61
CA LYS A 137 -13.81 7.99 6.66
C LYS A 137 -12.88 8.53 7.74
N ILE A 138 -13.23 9.68 8.32
CA ILE A 138 -12.63 10.20 9.55
C ILE A 138 -13.65 10.01 10.68
N GLY A 139 -13.35 9.11 11.61
CA GLY A 139 -14.36 8.66 12.55
C GLY A 139 -15.55 8.03 11.79
N LYS A 140 -16.71 8.69 11.85
CA LYS A 140 -17.94 8.26 11.14
C LYS A 140 -18.25 9.09 9.89
N VAL A 141 -17.44 10.11 9.59
CA VAL A 141 -17.69 11.05 8.49
C VAL A 141 -16.93 10.62 7.24
N PRO A 142 -17.62 10.41 6.09
CA PRO A 142 -16.93 10.09 4.84
C PRO A 142 -16.07 11.27 4.36
N ILE A 143 -14.89 10.96 3.83
CA ILE A 143 -13.99 11.95 3.24
C ILE A 143 -14.35 12.14 1.77
N PRO A 144 -14.72 13.36 1.34
CA PRO A 144 -14.96 13.61 -0.08
C PRO A 144 -13.70 13.38 -0.93
N ASN A 145 -13.86 12.84 -2.14
CA ASN A 145 -12.72 12.51 -3.02
C ASN A 145 -11.78 13.69 -3.28
N PHE A 146 -12.31 14.91 -3.45
CA PHE A 146 -11.46 16.09 -3.66
C PHE A 146 -10.57 16.43 -2.47
N ALA A 147 -11.03 16.17 -1.25
CA ALA A 147 -10.26 16.39 -0.03
C ALA A 147 -9.20 15.29 0.14
N LEU A 148 -9.57 14.05 -0.18
CA LEU A 148 -8.67 12.90 -0.18
C LEU A 148 -7.56 13.08 -1.22
N GLU A 149 -7.91 13.45 -2.46
CA GLU A 149 -6.96 13.71 -3.54
C GLU A 149 -5.92 14.77 -3.15
N LYS A 150 -6.39 15.87 -2.57
CA LYS A 150 -5.50 16.94 -2.13
C LYS A 150 -4.54 16.48 -1.04
N TYR A 151 -5.05 15.74 -0.06
CA TYR A 151 -4.23 15.14 0.99
C TYR A 151 -3.18 14.18 0.42
N LEU A 152 -3.59 13.28 -0.46
CA LEU A 152 -2.70 12.30 -1.07
C LEU A 152 -1.62 12.97 -1.93
N LYS A 153 -1.96 14.01 -2.70
CA LYS A 153 -0.97 14.78 -3.47
C LYS A 153 0.08 15.45 -2.58
N GLU A 154 -0.36 16.01 -1.44
CA GLU A 154 0.56 16.61 -0.47
C GLU A 154 1.45 15.56 0.21
N ALA A 155 0.86 14.45 0.65
CA ALA A 155 1.56 13.36 1.35
C ALA A 155 2.57 12.63 0.46
N LEU A 156 2.29 12.53 -0.84
CA LEU A 156 3.11 11.80 -1.82
C LEU A 156 3.99 12.71 -2.67
N THR A 157 4.12 14.00 -2.29
CA THR A 157 5.01 14.93 -3.00
C THR A 157 6.44 14.40 -3.00
N GLY A 158 7.03 14.29 -4.20
CA GLY A 158 8.39 13.77 -4.39
C GLY A 158 8.53 12.26 -4.44
N SER A 159 7.44 11.48 -4.23
CA SER A 159 7.47 10.01 -4.32
C SER A 159 7.49 9.46 -5.75
N GLY A 160 7.16 10.29 -6.76
CA GLY A 160 6.95 9.84 -8.14
C GLY A 160 5.60 9.16 -8.40
N ALA A 161 4.77 8.98 -7.39
CA ALA A 161 3.42 8.44 -7.54
C ALA A 161 2.46 9.49 -8.13
N GLY A 162 1.59 9.06 -9.03
CA GLY A 162 0.48 9.85 -9.52
C GLY A 162 -0.72 9.77 -8.58
N VAL A 163 -1.49 10.86 -8.45
CA VAL A 163 -2.73 10.85 -7.66
C VAL A 163 -3.86 11.43 -8.50
N ASN A 164 -4.98 10.70 -8.57
CA ASN A 164 -6.20 11.13 -9.25
C ASN A 164 -7.43 10.69 -8.41
N GLY A 165 -8.13 11.66 -7.83
CA GLY A 165 -9.23 11.39 -6.91
C GLY A 165 -8.77 10.56 -5.70
N ASN A 166 -9.34 9.37 -5.57
CA ASN A 166 -9.02 8.39 -4.52
C ASN A 166 -7.97 7.33 -4.96
N THR A 167 -7.37 7.50 -6.12
CA THR A 167 -6.43 6.54 -6.70
C THR A 167 -5.00 7.05 -6.67
N ILE A 168 -4.10 6.24 -6.15
CA ILE A 168 -2.65 6.43 -6.19
C ILE A 168 -2.11 5.47 -7.24
N THR A 169 -1.44 6.01 -8.27
CA THR A 169 -0.79 5.21 -9.31
C THR A 169 0.72 5.24 -9.16
N ILE A 170 1.32 4.09 -8.98
CA ILE A 170 2.78 3.88 -9.00
C ILE A 170 3.12 3.35 -10.38
N LYS A 171 3.78 4.17 -11.20
CA LYS A 171 4.19 3.82 -12.57
C LYS A 171 5.65 3.38 -12.60
N SER A 172 5.96 2.57 -13.60
CA SER A 172 7.35 2.20 -13.93
C SER A 172 8.09 1.58 -12.73
N LEU A 173 7.54 0.51 -12.19
CA LEU A 173 8.31 -0.34 -11.30
C LEU A 173 9.57 -0.77 -12.07
N ASP A 174 10.73 -0.24 -11.69
CA ASP A 174 12.02 -0.58 -12.31
C ASP A 174 12.46 -1.97 -11.86
N LEU A 175 11.70 -2.95 -12.34
CA LEU A 175 11.92 -4.36 -12.05
C LEU A 175 12.50 -5.06 -13.29
N PRO A 176 13.38 -6.03 -13.10
CA PRO A 176 13.90 -6.84 -14.20
C PRO A 176 12.81 -7.69 -14.89
N VAL A 177 11.68 -7.85 -14.21
CA VAL A 177 10.50 -8.60 -14.68
C VAL A 177 9.38 -7.64 -15.06
N VAL A 178 8.45 -8.10 -15.89
CA VAL A 178 7.20 -7.39 -16.16
C VAL A 178 6.16 -7.92 -15.18
N VAL A 179 5.57 -7.04 -14.40
CA VAL A 179 4.42 -7.37 -13.55
C VAL A 179 3.19 -7.41 -14.44
N ASP A 180 2.64 -8.61 -14.62
CA ASP A 180 1.48 -8.85 -15.47
C ASP A 180 0.17 -8.55 -14.73
N ASN A 181 0.09 -8.96 -13.46
CA ASN A 181 -1.09 -8.74 -12.60
C ASN A 181 -0.70 -8.63 -11.13
N ILE A 182 -1.37 -7.76 -10.40
CA ILE A 182 -1.37 -7.70 -8.93
C ILE A 182 -2.81 -7.58 -8.48
N GLU A 183 -3.20 -8.44 -7.55
CA GLU A 183 -4.53 -8.41 -6.93
C GLU A 183 -4.46 -8.90 -5.48
N VAL A 184 -5.41 -8.48 -4.67
CA VAL A 184 -5.63 -9.02 -3.32
C VAL A 184 -6.77 -10.00 -3.39
N THR A 185 -6.53 -11.25 -3.01
CA THR A 185 -7.55 -12.31 -2.92
C THR A 185 -7.23 -13.22 -1.75
N ASP A 186 -8.26 -13.72 -1.06
CA ASP A 186 -8.12 -14.65 0.07
C ASP A 186 -7.11 -14.16 1.14
N SER A 187 -7.14 -12.86 1.44
CA SER A 187 -6.21 -12.22 2.40
C SER A 187 -4.72 -12.36 2.04
N ASN A 188 -4.42 -12.47 0.74
CA ASN A 188 -3.06 -12.47 0.20
C ASN A 188 -2.95 -11.50 -0.98
N ILE A 189 -1.74 -10.98 -1.21
CA ILE A 189 -1.42 -10.29 -2.46
C ILE A 189 -0.86 -11.32 -3.43
N ASN A 190 -1.55 -11.52 -4.54
CA ASN A 190 -1.12 -12.38 -5.61
C ASN A 190 -0.46 -11.54 -6.71
N VAL A 191 0.80 -11.81 -6.99
CA VAL A 191 1.57 -11.12 -8.02
C VAL A 191 1.89 -12.14 -9.11
N THR A 192 1.51 -11.83 -10.35
CA THR A 192 1.94 -12.59 -11.53
C THR A 192 2.93 -11.75 -12.29
N ALA A 193 4.07 -12.32 -12.63
CA ALA A 193 5.12 -11.63 -13.36
C ALA A 193 5.67 -12.48 -14.50
N SER A 194 6.15 -11.83 -15.54
CA SER A 194 6.79 -12.47 -16.68
C SER A 194 8.17 -11.89 -16.95
N LEU A 195 9.04 -12.73 -17.46
CA LEU A 195 10.39 -12.37 -17.90
C LEU A 195 10.60 -12.91 -19.30
N SER A 196 10.93 -12.03 -20.26
CA SER A 196 11.26 -12.49 -21.61
C SER A 196 12.50 -13.38 -21.58
N ARG A 197 12.54 -14.39 -22.44
CA ARG A 197 13.67 -15.31 -22.54
C ARG A 197 15.00 -14.56 -22.79
N GLU A 198 14.98 -13.49 -23.55
CA GLU A 198 16.15 -12.65 -23.83
C GLU A 198 16.66 -11.99 -22.55
N LYS A 199 15.76 -11.37 -21.76
CA LYS A 199 16.12 -10.76 -20.47
C LYS A 199 16.60 -11.82 -19.48
N ALA A 200 15.98 -12.99 -19.46
CA ALA A 200 16.39 -14.11 -18.59
C ALA A 200 17.81 -14.57 -18.90
N LEU A 201 18.15 -14.75 -20.17
CA LEU A 201 19.50 -15.12 -20.61
C LEU A 201 20.52 -14.05 -20.26
N LYS A 202 20.17 -12.77 -20.43
CA LYS A 202 21.04 -11.64 -20.05
C LYS A 202 21.31 -11.62 -18.55
N TYR A 203 20.31 -11.84 -17.73
CA TYR A 203 20.43 -11.95 -16.27
C TYR A 203 21.30 -13.13 -15.84
N ALA A 204 21.07 -14.30 -16.45
CA ALA A 204 21.87 -15.48 -16.19
C ALA A 204 23.36 -15.25 -16.56
N ALA A 205 23.62 -14.63 -17.71
CA ALA A 205 24.98 -14.31 -18.17
C ALA A 205 25.71 -13.32 -17.24
N LEU A 206 25.00 -12.30 -16.72
CA LEU A 206 25.56 -11.32 -15.79
C LEU A 206 25.95 -11.96 -14.46
N ASN A 207 25.11 -12.85 -13.92
CA ASN A 207 25.35 -13.54 -12.66
C ASN A 207 26.42 -14.64 -12.81
N PHE A 208 26.49 -15.34 -13.96
CA PHE A 208 27.55 -16.34 -14.20
C PHE A 208 28.94 -15.71 -14.20
N ASN A 209 29.07 -14.48 -14.70
CA ASN A 209 30.34 -13.76 -14.69
C ASN A 209 30.74 -13.24 -13.29
N ALA A 210 29.79 -13.04 -12.39
CA ALA A 210 30.05 -12.67 -10.99
C ALA A 210 30.62 -13.84 -10.19
N TYR A 211 30.15 -15.07 -10.41
CA TYR A 211 30.65 -16.29 -9.75
C TYR A 211 32.02 -16.77 -10.27
N ARG A 212 32.49 -16.32 -11.42
CA ARG A 212 33.80 -16.67 -11.98
C ARG A 212 34.96 -15.82 -11.46
N ARG A 213 34.68 -14.80 -10.64
CA ARG A 213 35.69 -13.86 -10.10
C ARG A 213 36.01 -14.07 -8.62
N VAL A 214 35.60 -15.20 -8.05
CA VAL A 214 35.95 -15.62 -6.67
C VAL A 214 36.97 -16.75 -6.73
#